data_c5103cc8454511822eec6c60e0320be3
#
_entry.id   c5103cc8454511822eec6c60e0320be3
#
_cell.length_a   1.000
_cell.length_b   1.000
_cell.length_c   1.000
_cell.angle_alpha   90.00
_cell.angle_beta   90.00
_cell.angle_gamma   90.00
#
_symmetry.space_group_name_H-M   'P 1'
#
loop_
_entity.id
_entity.type
_entity.pdbx_description
1 polymer ?
#
loop_
_entity_poly.entity_id
_entity_poly.type
_entity_poly.pdbx_seq_one_letter_code
_entity_poly.pdbx_strand_id
1 'polypeptide(L)'
;MPATMACPLRLENERAYEMKHASAHASLEPTVSAAHLAAAITTAASMGVREKEHVCDRIYTEQPNLLSSVLAQRSLGVSMPAIDVLLNILIVLYLAIEQSGQVLAIVSEADQERELQRFTAAVRFTEGLAGDALAQSIEQTTAYRREKFLLAYVVDALRRAGLTDPRNETSKYPILVAINLVNCIATARRTTPLGSTV
;
A
#
# COMPACT_ATOMS: atom_id res chain seq x y z
N MET A 1 -49.38 7.07 35.00
CA MET A 1 -47.99 6.91 34.58
C MET A 1 -47.88 5.62 33.79
N PRO A 2 -47.82 5.61 32.43
CA PRO A 2 -47.61 4.38 31.70
C PRO A 2 -46.13 4.13 31.55
N ALA A 3 -45.65 2.93 31.95
CA ALA A 3 -44.31 2.45 31.74
C ALA A 3 -44.10 2.12 30.25
N THR A 4 -43.17 2.77 29.61
CA THR A 4 -42.77 2.53 28.22
C THR A 4 -42.02 1.25 28.16
N MET A 5 -42.64 0.15 27.70
CA MET A 5 -41.95 -1.12 27.38
C MET A 5 -41.03 -0.89 26.20
N ALA A 6 -39.73 -0.93 26.43
CA ALA A 6 -38.74 -0.92 25.35
C ALA A 6 -38.85 -2.24 24.55
N CYS A 7 -39.01 -2.12 23.22
CA CYS A 7 -39.17 -3.23 22.32
C CYS A 7 -37.83 -4.01 22.19
N PRO A 8 -37.78 -5.31 22.52
CA PRO A 8 -36.54 -6.12 22.52
C PRO A 8 -35.88 -6.23 21.13
N LEU A 9 -36.62 -6.09 20.05
CA LEU A 9 -36.14 -6.16 18.66
C LEU A 9 -35.15 -5.03 18.28
N ARG A 10 -35.19 -3.90 19.00
CA ARG A 10 -34.31 -2.76 18.73
C ARG A 10 -32.89 -3.01 19.23
N LEU A 11 -32.76 -3.67 20.39
CA LEU A 11 -31.48 -4.00 21.00
C LEU A 11 -30.71 -5.11 20.25
N GLU A 12 -31.43 -6.06 19.65
CA GLU A 12 -30.80 -7.11 18.85
C GLU A 12 -30.27 -6.56 17.51
N ASN A 13 -30.94 -5.61 16.91
CA ASN A 13 -30.52 -5.00 15.66
C ASN A 13 -29.30 -4.07 15.86
N GLU A 14 -29.25 -3.34 17.00
CA GLU A 14 -28.08 -2.51 17.37
C GLU A 14 -26.86 -3.35 17.66
N ARG A 15 -26.99 -4.49 18.37
CA ARG A 15 -25.90 -5.43 18.63
C ARG A 15 -25.39 -6.12 17.35
N ALA A 16 -26.30 -6.48 16.44
CA ALA A 16 -25.93 -7.06 15.16
C ALA A 16 -25.19 -6.05 14.25
N TYR A 17 -25.58 -4.79 14.33
CA TYR A 17 -24.92 -3.69 13.63
C TYR A 17 -23.53 -3.43 14.21
N GLU A 18 -23.39 -3.35 15.53
CA GLU A 18 -22.10 -3.18 16.21
C GLU A 18 -21.15 -4.36 15.98
N MET A 19 -21.64 -5.61 15.99
CA MET A 19 -20.83 -6.80 15.70
C MET A 19 -20.35 -6.84 14.23
N LYS A 20 -21.19 -6.43 13.27
CA LYS A 20 -20.77 -6.34 11.87
C LYS A 20 -19.71 -5.26 11.66
N HIS A 21 -19.85 -4.12 12.31
CA HIS A 21 -18.87 -3.03 12.22
C HIS A 21 -17.59 -3.33 13.01
N ALA A 22 -17.67 -3.97 14.18
CA ALA A 22 -16.50 -4.41 14.93
C ALA A 22 -15.70 -5.47 14.18
N SER A 23 -16.36 -6.41 13.47
CA SER A 23 -15.70 -7.42 12.64
C SER A 23 -15.04 -6.81 11.39
N ALA A 24 -15.63 -5.75 10.81
CA ALA A 24 -15.03 -5.01 9.70
C ALA A 24 -13.79 -4.20 10.15
N HIS A 25 -13.78 -3.66 11.37
CA HIS A 25 -12.63 -2.95 11.95
C HIS A 25 -11.46 -3.87 12.33
N ALA A 26 -11.72 -5.12 12.74
CA ALA A 26 -10.68 -6.07 13.11
C ALA A 26 -9.76 -6.48 11.95
N SER A 27 -10.15 -6.23 10.69
CA SER A 27 -9.36 -6.57 9.50
C SER A 27 -8.48 -5.42 8.96
N LEU A 28 -8.47 -4.26 9.63
CA LEU A 28 -7.80 -3.03 9.15
C LEU A 28 -6.45 -2.73 9.81
N GLU A 29 -6.02 -3.57 10.76
CA GLU A 29 -4.69 -3.38 11.34
C GLU A 29 -3.60 -3.57 10.27
N PRO A 30 -2.66 -2.61 10.14
CA PRO A 30 -1.58 -2.73 9.19
C PRO A 30 -0.70 -3.92 9.55
N THR A 31 -0.37 -4.74 8.58
CA THR A 31 0.52 -5.88 8.80
C THR A 31 1.96 -5.42 8.96
N VAL A 32 2.34 -4.37 8.23
CA VAL A 32 3.62 -3.70 8.38
C VAL A 32 3.47 -2.54 9.35
N SER A 33 4.05 -2.67 10.54
CA SER A 33 4.04 -1.61 11.55
C SER A 33 5.00 -0.47 11.19
N ALA A 34 4.85 0.69 11.86
CA ALA A 34 5.79 1.79 11.73
C ALA A 34 7.23 1.39 12.13
N ALA A 35 7.39 0.46 13.09
CA ALA A 35 8.69 -0.05 13.50
C ALA A 35 9.34 -0.90 12.41
N HIS A 36 8.58 -1.80 11.76
CA HIS A 36 9.08 -2.60 10.63
C HIS A 36 9.54 -1.71 9.48
N LEU A 37 8.74 -0.69 9.15
CA LEU A 37 9.09 0.28 8.11
C LEU A 37 10.35 1.08 8.47
N ALA A 38 10.47 1.57 9.71
CA ALA A 38 11.64 2.31 10.16
C ALA A 38 12.92 1.46 10.08
N ALA A 39 12.86 0.20 10.49
CA ALA A 39 13.96 -0.76 10.35
C ALA A 39 14.35 -0.96 8.88
N ALA A 40 13.36 -1.15 8.00
CA ALA A 40 13.59 -1.32 6.56
C ALA A 40 14.25 -0.09 5.92
N ILE A 41 13.78 1.12 6.26
CA ILE A 41 14.38 2.38 5.79
C ILE A 41 15.84 2.48 6.24
N THR A 42 16.13 2.21 7.51
CA THR A 42 17.48 2.25 8.06
C THR A 42 18.39 1.24 7.35
N THR A 43 17.91 0.01 7.15
CA THR A 43 18.64 -1.04 6.44
C THR A 43 18.92 -0.62 4.99
N ALA A 44 17.91 -0.17 4.25
CA ALA A 44 18.09 0.27 2.86
C ALA A 44 19.03 1.47 2.72
N ALA A 45 19.03 2.39 3.70
CA ALA A 45 19.92 3.55 3.72
C ALA A 45 21.38 3.17 3.99
N SER A 46 21.65 2.09 4.73
CA SER A 46 23.00 1.60 5.01
C SER A 46 23.58 0.72 3.90
N MET A 47 22.72 0.25 2.96
CA MET A 47 23.15 -0.65 1.88
C MET A 47 24.00 0.03 0.82
N GLY A 48 25.13 -0.59 0.48
CA GLY A 48 25.89 -0.28 -0.72
C GLY A 48 25.22 -0.80 -1.99
N VAL A 49 25.81 -0.47 -3.15
CA VAL A 49 25.25 -0.84 -4.46
C VAL A 49 25.08 -2.36 -4.59
N ARG A 50 26.10 -3.15 -4.23
CA ARG A 50 26.07 -4.63 -4.32
C ARG A 50 24.99 -5.26 -3.44
N GLU A 51 24.75 -4.71 -2.27
CA GLU A 51 23.72 -5.20 -1.37
C GLU A 51 22.33 -4.91 -1.93
N LYS A 52 22.11 -3.73 -2.53
CA LYS A 52 20.87 -3.40 -3.24
C LYS A 52 20.64 -4.29 -4.46
N GLU A 53 21.69 -4.57 -5.24
CA GLU A 53 21.63 -5.55 -6.35
C GLU A 53 21.16 -6.92 -5.85
N HIS A 54 21.72 -7.40 -4.74
CA HIS A 54 21.33 -8.67 -4.14
C HIS A 54 19.87 -8.69 -3.67
N VAL A 55 19.37 -7.58 -3.14
CA VAL A 55 17.94 -7.45 -2.80
C VAL A 55 17.08 -7.46 -4.06
N CYS A 56 17.50 -6.78 -5.13
CA CYS A 56 16.80 -6.81 -6.41
C CYS A 56 16.75 -8.23 -7.01
N ASP A 57 17.82 -9.03 -6.90
CA ASP A 57 17.83 -10.43 -7.34
C ASP A 57 16.84 -11.29 -6.57
N ARG A 58 16.71 -11.06 -5.25
CA ARG A 58 15.68 -11.73 -4.44
C ARG A 58 14.28 -11.29 -4.84
N ILE A 59 14.07 -10.00 -5.03
CA ILE A 59 12.77 -9.48 -5.50
C ILE A 59 12.44 -10.08 -6.87
N TYR A 60 13.40 -10.18 -7.78
CA TYR A 60 13.22 -10.82 -9.08
C TYR A 60 12.78 -12.28 -8.96
N THR A 61 13.32 -13.00 -8.00
CA THR A 61 12.99 -14.41 -7.76
C THR A 61 11.62 -14.58 -7.10
N GLU A 62 11.30 -13.74 -6.13
CA GLU A 62 10.11 -13.90 -5.29
C GLU A 62 8.91 -13.09 -5.78
N GLN A 63 9.15 -11.92 -6.38
CA GLN A 63 8.13 -10.97 -6.83
C GLN A 63 8.50 -10.37 -8.21
N PRO A 64 8.72 -11.20 -9.25
CA PRO A 64 9.23 -10.74 -10.55
C PRO A 64 8.38 -9.63 -11.17
N ASN A 65 7.06 -9.73 -11.04
CA ASN A 65 6.14 -8.77 -11.67
C ASN A 65 6.17 -7.40 -10.99
N LEU A 66 6.44 -7.31 -9.67
CA LEU A 66 6.61 -6.02 -9.00
C LEU A 66 7.87 -5.31 -9.50
N LEU A 67 8.98 -6.03 -9.65
CA LEU A 67 10.21 -5.46 -10.19
C LEU A 67 10.03 -5.05 -11.66
N SER A 68 9.43 -5.92 -12.46
CA SER A 68 9.17 -5.65 -13.89
C SER A 68 8.31 -4.40 -14.09
N SER A 69 7.30 -4.17 -13.25
CA SER A 69 6.44 -3.00 -13.34
C SER A 69 7.20 -1.67 -13.11
N VAL A 70 8.23 -1.69 -12.25
CA VAL A 70 9.11 -0.54 -12.03
C VAL A 70 10.03 -0.35 -13.24
N LEU A 71 10.68 -1.41 -13.72
CA LEU A 71 11.62 -1.33 -14.85
C LEU A 71 10.93 -0.94 -16.17
N ALA A 72 9.69 -1.40 -16.38
CA ALA A 72 8.89 -1.06 -17.56
C ALA A 72 8.62 0.44 -17.70
N GLN A 73 8.75 1.23 -16.63
CA GLN A 73 8.58 2.67 -16.68
C GLN A 73 9.58 3.36 -17.62
N ARG A 74 10.71 2.72 -17.86
CA ARG A 74 11.71 3.21 -18.85
C ARG A 74 11.12 3.32 -20.25
N SER A 75 10.32 2.35 -20.67
CA SER A 75 9.67 2.35 -21.98
C SER A 75 8.59 3.42 -22.13
N LEU A 76 8.08 3.93 -20.99
CA LEU A 76 7.11 5.03 -20.92
C LEU A 76 7.78 6.42 -20.82
N GLY A 77 9.11 6.49 -20.98
CA GLY A 77 9.85 7.75 -20.97
C GLY A 77 10.20 8.28 -19.58
N VAL A 78 9.98 7.49 -18.52
CA VAL A 78 10.41 7.87 -17.17
C VAL A 78 11.94 7.91 -17.10
N SER A 79 12.50 8.97 -16.49
CA SER A 79 13.94 9.19 -16.41
C SER A 79 14.62 8.16 -15.49
N MET A 80 15.90 7.86 -15.74
CA MET A 80 16.68 6.94 -14.88
C MET A 80 16.68 7.37 -13.39
N PRO A 81 16.90 8.65 -13.04
CA PRO A 81 16.80 9.05 -11.64
C PRO A 81 15.43 8.76 -10.99
N ALA A 82 14.33 8.89 -11.76
CA ALA A 82 13.01 8.55 -11.24
C ALA A 82 12.82 7.04 -11.08
N ILE A 83 13.41 6.23 -11.98
CA ILE A 83 13.44 4.76 -11.84
C ILE A 83 14.25 4.35 -10.61
N ASP A 84 15.38 4.98 -10.34
CA ASP A 84 16.19 4.73 -9.14
C ASP A 84 15.39 5.00 -7.85
N VAL A 85 14.59 6.07 -7.83
CA VAL A 85 13.67 6.36 -6.72
C VAL A 85 12.64 5.25 -6.57
N LEU A 86 12.01 4.78 -7.66
CA LEU A 86 11.03 3.70 -7.64
C LEU A 86 11.64 2.37 -7.18
N LEU A 87 12.85 2.04 -7.62
CA LEU A 87 13.59 0.87 -7.18
C LEU A 87 13.89 0.94 -5.68
N ASN A 88 14.34 2.09 -5.20
CA ASN A 88 14.58 2.27 -3.76
C ASN A 88 13.29 2.16 -2.94
N ILE A 89 12.17 2.68 -3.44
CA ILE A 89 10.85 2.48 -2.84
C ILE A 89 10.53 0.98 -2.78
N LEU A 90 10.66 0.25 -3.88
CA LEU A 90 10.37 -1.19 -3.94
C LEU A 90 11.26 -1.99 -2.96
N ILE A 91 12.55 -1.68 -2.87
CA ILE A 91 13.49 -2.29 -1.91
C ILE A 91 12.99 -2.09 -0.47
N VAL A 92 12.63 -0.85 -0.10
CA VAL A 92 12.15 -0.55 1.26
C VAL A 92 10.84 -1.28 1.56
N LEU A 93 9.89 -1.30 0.61
CA LEU A 93 8.63 -2.03 0.77
C LEU A 93 8.87 -3.53 0.97
N TYR A 94 9.75 -4.13 0.18
CA TYR A 94 10.11 -5.55 0.28
C TYR A 94 10.75 -5.87 1.63
N LEU A 95 11.74 -5.09 2.05
CA LEU A 95 12.39 -5.23 3.35
C LEU A 95 11.42 -5.05 4.52
N ALA A 96 10.46 -4.13 4.41
CA ALA A 96 9.46 -3.89 5.45
C ALA A 96 8.52 -5.09 5.63
N ILE A 97 8.21 -5.81 4.55
CA ILE A 97 7.45 -7.06 4.60
C ILE A 97 8.29 -8.15 5.26
N GLU A 98 9.55 -8.31 4.89
CA GLU A 98 10.46 -9.26 5.55
C GLU A 98 10.58 -8.99 7.05
N GLN A 99 10.76 -7.72 7.45
CA GLN A 99 10.82 -7.31 8.86
C GLN A 99 9.53 -7.63 9.63
N SER A 100 8.38 -7.65 8.95
CA SER A 100 7.11 -8.03 9.55
C SER A 100 6.94 -9.55 9.75
N GLY A 101 7.90 -10.36 9.29
CA GLY A 101 7.83 -11.82 9.34
C GLY A 101 6.77 -12.42 8.41
N GLN A 102 6.30 -11.68 7.43
CA GLN A 102 5.27 -12.12 6.49
C GLN A 102 5.90 -12.59 5.18
N VAL A 103 5.31 -13.62 4.59
CA VAL A 103 5.61 -14.05 3.22
C VAL A 103 4.49 -13.61 2.30
N LEU A 104 4.83 -12.87 1.27
CA LEU A 104 3.89 -12.38 0.28
C LEU A 104 3.75 -13.43 -0.84
N ALA A 105 2.50 -13.81 -1.17
CA ALA A 105 2.26 -14.60 -2.37
C ALA A 105 2.69 -13.79 -3.61
N ILE A 106 3.15 -14.47 -4.65
CA ILE A 106 3.56 -13.82 -5.90
C ILE A 106 2.39 -12.96 -6.43
N VAL A 107 2.65 -11.68 -6.61
CA VAL A 107 1.71 -10.74 -7.21
C VAL A 107 1.73 -10.94 -8.72
N SER A 108 0.61 -11.35 -9.30
CA SER A 108 0.49 -11.53 -10.75
C SER A 108 0.30 -10.20 -11.48
N GLU A 109 0.52 -10.19 -12.79
CA GLU A 109 0.19 -9.03 -13.64
C GLU A 109 -1.30 -8.68 -13.56
N ALA A 110 -2.17 -9.70 -13.53
CA ALA A 110 -3.61 -9.51 -13.37
C ALA A 110 -3.98 -8.87 -12.03
N ASP A 111 -3.24 -9.17 -10.96
CA ASP A 111 -3.42 -8.50 -9.66
C ASP A 111 -3.02 -7.03 -9.75
N GLN A 112 -1.89 -6.74 -10.39
CA GLN A 112 -1.42 -5.36 -10.59
C GLN A 112 -2.38 -4.53 -11.42
N GLU A 113 -2.89 -5.09 -12.53
CA GLU A 113 -3.87 -4.41 -13.38
C GLU A 113 -5.17 -4.15 -12.63
N ARG A 114 -5.68 -5.12 -11.90
CA ARG A 114 -6.89 -4.98 -11.07
C ARG A 114 -6.76 -3.88 -10.03
N GLU A 115 -5.63 -3.83 -9.31
CA GLU A 115 -5.41 -2.79 -8.29
C GLU A 115 -5.20 -1.41 -8.92
N LEU A 116 -4.55 -1.33 -10.07
CA LEU A 116 -4.43 -0.08 -10.83
C LEU A 116 -5.78 0.43 -11.31
N GLN A 117 -6.65 -0.45 -11.83
CA GLN A 117 -8.00 -0.10 -12.26
C GLN A 117 -8.84 0.40 -11.08
N ARG A 118 -8.76 -0.26 -9.92
CA ARG A 118 -9.44 0.19 -8.69
C ARG A 118 -8.97 1.58 -8.25
N PHE A 119 -7.66 1.78 -8.28
CA PHE A 119 -7.08 3.08 -7.91
C PHE A 119 -7.51 4.19 -8.86
N THR A 120 -7.43 3.96 -10.16
CA THR A 120 -7.83 4.96 -11.17
C THR A 120 -9.33 5.25 -11.13
N ALA A 121 -10.17 4.25 -10.85
CA ALA A 121 -11.60 4.46 -10.63
C ALA A 121 -11.88 5.34 -9.40
N ALA A 122 -11.16 5.10 -8.29
CA ALA A 122 -11.28 5.93 -7.08
C ALA A 122 -10.85 7.38 -7.33
N VAL A 123 -9.74 7.59 -8.07
CA VAL A 123 -9.28 8.94 -8.45
C VAL A 123 -10.33 9.66 -9.29
N ARG A 124 -10.88 9.01 -10.33
CA ARG A 124 -11.94 9.59 -11.16
C ARG A 124 -13.19 9.94 -10.37
N PHE A 125 -13.55 9.13 -9.38
CA PHE A 125 -14.67 9.44 -8.51
C PHE A 125 -14.44 10.71 -7.68
N THR A 126 -13.17 10.99 -7.31
CA THR A 126 -12.81 12.19 -6.54
C THR A 126 -12.64 13.45 -7.40
N GLU A 127 -12.43 13.32 -8.72
CA GLU A 127 -12.25 14.47 -9.64
C GLU A 127 -13.43 15.45 -9.66
N GLY A 128 -14.64 15.01 -9.28
CA GLY A 128 -15.82 15.86 -9.17
C GLY A 128 -16.03 16.51 -7.80
N LEU A 129 -15.18 16.18 -6.81
CA LEU A 129 -15.29 16.68 -5.45
C LEU A 129 -14.38 17.89 -5.23
N ALA A 130 -14.84 18.88 -4.46
CA ALA A 130 -14.09 20.07 -4.11
C ALA A 130 -14.17 20.35 -2.61
N GLY A 131 -13.17 21.09 -2.08
CA GLY A 131 -13.15 21.54 -0.69
C GLY A 131 -13.20 20.39 0.32
N ASP A 132 -14.06 20.52 1.31
CA ASP A 132 -14.15 19.58 2.44
C ASP A 132 -14.55 18.15 2.02
N ALA A 133 -15.39 18.02 0.98
CA ALA A 133 -15.80 16.71 0.46
C ALA A 133 -14.63 15.94 -0.14
N LEU A 134 -13.72 16.62 -0.83
CA LEU A 134 -12.48 16.03 -1.36
C LEU A 134 -11.55 15.63 -0.21
N ALA A 135 -11.33 16.52 0.77
CA ALA A 135 -10.49 16.26 1.93
C ALA A 135 -11.00 15.03 2.72
N GLN A 136 -12.30 14.97 2.99
CA GLN A 136 -12.94 13.86 3.68
C GLN A 136 -12.83 12.54 2.89
N SER A 137 -13.01 12.59 1.56
CA SER A 137 -12.84 11.39 0.71
C SER A 137 -11.41 10.86 0.72
N ILE A 138 -10.41 11.75 0.66
CA ILE A 138 -9.00 11.39 0.75
C ILE A 138 -8.68 10.80 2.14
N GLU A 139 -9.14 11.44 3.20
CA GLU A 139 -8.95 10.97 4.57
C GLU A 139 -9.56 9.58 4.78
N GLN A 140 -10.81 9.38 4.37
CA GLN A 140 -11.48 8.09 4.43
C GLN A 140 -10.72 7.04 3.62
N THR A 141 -10.35 7.34 2.36
CA THR A 141 -9.61 6.41 1.50
C THR A 141 -8.26 6.03 2.12
N THR A 142 -7.59 6.97 2.80
CA THR A 142 -6.31 6.72 3.45
C THR A 142 -6.47 5.95 4.77
N ALA A 143 -7.46 6.31 5.59
CA ALA A 143 -7.74 5.66 6.86
C ALA A 143 -8.13 4.18 6.70
N TYR A 144 -8.86 3.86 5.63
CA TYR A 144 -9.27 2.48 5.32
C TYR A 144 -8.21 1.64 4.60
N ARG A 145 -7.04 2.19 4.30
CA ARG A 145 -5.97 1.40 3.68
C ARG A 145 -5.21 0.59 4.73
N ARG A 146 -5.18 -0.72 4.52
CA ARG A 146 -4.52 -1.67 5.40
C ARG A 146 -3.04 -1.32 5.66
N GLU A 147 -2.32 -0.85 4.64
CA GLU A 147 -0.89 -0.55 4.71
C GLU A 147 -0.61 0.97 4.71
N LYS A 148 -1.25 1.69 5.64
CA LYS A 148 -1.15 3.16 5.75
C LYS A 148 0.28 3.67 5.93
N PHE A 149 1.14 2.93 6.63
CA PHE A 149 2.53 3.34 6.85
C PHE A 149 3.35 3.22 5.57
N LEU A 150 3.16 2.15 4.79
CA LEU A 150 3.81 2.00 3.49
C LEU A 150 3.36 3.09 2.53
N LEU A 151 2.07 3.42 2.50
CA LEU A 151 1.56 4.49 1.66
C LEU A 151 2.15 5.85 2.03
N ALA A 152 2.19 6.18 3.34
CA ALA A 152 2.77 7.43 3.82
C ALA A 152 4.25 7.56 3.42
N TYR A 153 5.03 6.48 3.56
CA TYR A 153 6.42 6.44 3.12
C TYR A 153 6.57 6.69 1.61
N VAL A 154 5.76 6.01 0.79
CA VAL A 154 5.82 6.16 -0.67
C VAL A 154 5.51 7.58 -1.11
N VAL A 155 4.45 8.19 -0.56
CA VAL A 155 4.09 9.58 -0.87
C VAL A 155 5.22 10.55 -0.47
N ASP A 156 5.82 10.36 0.69
CA ASP A 156 6.92 11.19 1.16
C ASP A 156 8.20 11.00 0.33
N ALA A 157 8.53 9.77 -0.07
CA ALA A 157 9.66 9.48 -0.95
C ALA A 157 9.51 10.13 -2.33
N LEU A 158 8.34 10.03 -2.94
CA LEU A 158 8.02 10.70 -4.22
C LEU A 158 8.11 12.23 -4.08
N ARG A 159 7.59 12.78 -2.99
CA ARG A 159 7.62 14.22 -2.72
C ARG A 159 9.06 14.72 -2.58
N ARG A 160 9.90 14.04 -1.81
CA ARG A 160 11.34 14.40 -1.65
C ARG A 160 12.10 14.34 -2.97
N ALA A 161 11.72 13.42 -3.86
CA ALA A 161 12.32 13.28 -5.17
C ALA A 161 11.76 14.28 -6.21
N GLY A 162 10.79 15.15 -5.85
CA GLY A 162 10.14 16.07 -6.78
C GLY A 162 9.26 15.40 -7.84
N LEU A 163 8.83 14.15 -7.61
CA LEU A 163 8.03 13.36 -8.53
C LEU A 163 6.51 13.51 -8.30
N THR A 164 6.07 14.53 -7.58
CA THR A 164 4.65 14.77 -7.27
C THR A 164 4.05 15.96 -8.00
N ASP A 165 4.77 16.59 -8.95
CA ASP A 165 4.25 17.72 -9.71
C ASP A 165 3.16 17.24 -10.71
N PRO A 166 1.88 17.62 -10.50
CA PRO A 166 0.78 17.18 -11.38
C PRO A 166 0.83 17.83 -12.77
N ARG A 167 1.64 18.88 -12.96
CA ARG A 167 1.80 19.58 -14.24
C ARG A 167 2.73 18.84 -15.19
N ASN A 168 3.56 17.94 -14.65
CA ASN A 168 4.46 17.15 -15.45
C ASN A 168 3.79 15.81 -15.80
N GLU A 169 3.44 15.62 -17.05
CA GLU A 169 2.84 14.37 -17.57
C GLU A 169 3.67 13.13 -17.20
N THR A 170 5.00 13.24 -17.23
CA THR A 170 5.89 12.11 -16.90
C THR A 170 5.91 11.79 -15.41
N SER A 171 5.49 12.70 -14.53
CA SER A 171 5.38 12.46 -13.09
C SER A 171 4.18 11.57 -12.72
N LYS A 172 3.19 11.44 -13.61
CA LYS A 172 2.01 10.60 -13.36
C LYS A 172 2.39 9.11 -13.25
N TYR A 173 3.28 8.64 -14.12
CA TYR A 173 3.67 7.23 -14.15
C TYR A 173 4.38 6.75 -12.88
N PRO A 174 5.42 7.46 -12.36
CA PRO A 174 6.02 7.12 -11.07
C PRO A 174 5.03 7.08 -9.92
N ILE A 175 4.09 8.03 -9.86
CA ILE A 175 3.06 8.07 -8.81
C ILE A 175 2.15 6.84 -8.91
N LEU A 176 1.64 6.54 -10.10
CA LEU A 176 0.74 5.41 -10.33
C LEU A 176 1.40 4.08 -9.95
N VAL A 177 2.65 3.85 -10.40
CA VAL A 177 3.38 2.63 -10.07
C VAL A 177 3.64 2.52 -8.58
N ALA A 178 4.17 3.57 -7.95
CA ALA A 178 4.53 3.50 -6.53
C ALA A 178 3.31 3.25 -5.63
N ILE A 179 2.16 3.87 -5.92
CA ILE A 179 0.91 3.62 -5.20
C ILE A 179 0.39 2.20 -5.51
N ASN A 180 0.50 1.76 -6.77
CA ASN A 180 0.06 0.41 -7.15
C ASN A 180 0.87 -0.68 -6.45
N LEU A 181 2.19 -0.50 -6.25
CA LEU A 181 3.00 -1.41 -5.44
C LEU A 181 2.42 -1.58 -4.04
N VAL A 182 2.06 -0.48 -3.36
CA VAL A 182 1.43 -0.55 -2.02
C VAL A 182 0.08 -1.26 -2.06
N ASN A 183 -0.76 -0.98 -3.07
CA ASN A 183 -2.06 -1.61 -3.20
C ASN A 183 -1.93 -3.12 -3.41
N CYS A 184 -1.02 -3.55 -4.29
CA CYS A 184 -0.73 -4.96 -4.53
C CYS A 184 -0.25 -5.66 -3.25
N ILE A 185 0.66 -5.04 -2.51
CA ILE A 185 1.17 -5.55 -1.24
C ILE A 185 0.03 -5.66 -0.20
N ALA A 186 -0.86 -4.68 -0.15
CA ALA A 186 -1.98 -4.66 0.80
C ALA A 186 -3.01 -5.76 0.53
N THR A 187 -3.22 -6.13 -0.74
CA THR A 187 -4.23 -7.10 -1.18
C THR A 187 -3.69 -8.50 -1.39
N ALA A 188 -2.37 -8.66 -1.57
CA ALA A 188 -1.75 -9.96 -1.76
C ALA A 188 -2.00 -10.88 -0.55
N ARG A 189 -2.17 -12.17 -0.84
CA ARG A 189 -2.27 -13.21 0.19
C ARG A 189 -0.96 -13.28 0.96
N ARG A 190 -1.06 -13.43 2.28
CA ARG A 190 0.09 -13.54 3.17
C ARG A 190 0.01 -14.85 3.91
N THR A 191 1.15 -15.49 4.04
CA THR A 191 1.33 -16.69 4.87
C THR A 191 2.37 -16.38 5.92
N THR A 192 2.12 -16.81 7.15
CA THR A 192 3.19 -16.88 8.15
C THR A 192 4.03 -18.11 7.81
N PRO A 193 5.37 -18.02 7.78
CA PRO A 193 6.20 -19.19 7.58
C PRO A 193 5.83 -20.26 8.62
N LEU A 194 5.47 -21.46 8.16
CA LEU A 194 5.19 -22.59 9.04
C LEU A 194 6.48 -22.96 9.76
N GLY A 195 6.56 -22.57 11.04
CA GLY A 195 7.42 -23.24 12.00
C GLY A 195 8.88 -22.85 12.00
N SER A 196 9.21 -21.83 12.79
CA SER A 196 10.40 -21.92 13.62
C SER A 196 9.94 -22.30 15.04
N THR A 197 9.62 -23.59 15.21
CA THR A 197 9.59 -24.18 16.55
C THR A 197 11.04 -24.31 16.97
N VAL A 198 11.45 -23.46 17.91
CA VAL A 198 12.67 -23.60 18.69
C VAL A 198 12.49 -24.74 19.68
#